data_4f21bf409492138fdb333af6840848ea
#
_entry.id   4f21bf409492138fdb333af6840848ea
#
_cell.length_a   1.000
_cell.length_b   1.000
_cell.length_c   1.000
_cell.angle_alpha   90.00
_cell.angle_beta   90.00
_cell.angle_gamma   90.00
#
_symmetry.space_group_name_H-M   'P 1'
#
loop_
_entity.id
_entity.type
_entity.pdbx_description
1 polymer ?
#
loop_
_entity_poly.entity_id
_entity_poly.type
_entity_poly.pdbx_seq_one_letter_code
_entity_poly.pdbx_strand_id
1 'polypeptide(L)'
;PVFMKTAESSARGMEFDYTDPTPLSANGEKTVQIIRLSQVYCWYAEAIGRSGKVTAKAVEMLNRVRNRADGEASNIYSTSMTPEQLAEAGYNEHGWEIAGYYWAGLASRARDMFRMYRYKKHFEFRKENPEIEVAPGIFRKEAVAVSGTWDDSRMYSPYPYEDAILNPNLKQ
;
A
#
# COMPACT_ATOMS: atom_id res chain seq x y z
N PRO A 1 -13.86 -5.26 -8.84
CA PRO A 1 -14.10 -4.12 -7.95
C PRO A 1 -13.76 -2.83 -8.68
N VAL A 2 -14.69 -1.90 -8.71
CA VAL A 2 -14.47 -0.57 -9.27
C VAL A 2 -13.89 0.30 -8.18
N PHE A 3 -12.69 0.85 -8.40
CA PHE A 3 -12.09 1.79 -7.46
C PHE A 3 -12.74 3.17 -7.61
N MET A 4 -13.87 3.35 -6.94
CA MET A 4 -14.65 4.60 -6.98
C MET A 4 -13.83 5.85 -6.62
N LYS A 5 -12.75 5.68 -5.84
CA LYS A 5 -11.82 6.78 -5.50
C LYS A 5 -11.12 7.40 -6.71
N THR A 6 -11.01 6.64 -7.79
CA THR A 6 -10.35 7.09 -9.02
C THR A 6 -11.32 7.43 -10.14
N ALA A 7 -12.62 7.21 -9.93
CA ALA A 7 -13.63 7.59 -10.90
C ALA A 7 -13.84 9.11 -10.93
N GLU A 8 -13.83 9.71 -12.08
CA GLU A 8 -13.97 11.17 -12.22
C GLU A 8 -15.35 11.68 -11.83
N SER A 9 -16.37 10.87 -11.96
CA SER A 9 -17.77 11.23 -11.75
C SER A 9 -18.19 11.42 -10.30
N SER A 10 -17.46 10.90 -9.32
CA SER A 10 -18.08 10.61 -8.03
C SER A 10 -18.04 11.74 -7.01
N ALA A 11 -17.21 12.74 -7.17
CA ALA A 11 -16.92 13.61 -6.03
C ALA A 11 -17.67 14.94 -6.01
N ARG A 12 -18.29 15.39 -7.11
CA ARG A 12 -18.89 16.73 -7.18
C ARG A 12 -20.07 16.88 -8.16
N GLY A 13 -20.77 15.79 -8.50
CA GLY A 13 -21.88 15.88 -9.46
C GLY A 13 -21.45 16.17 -10.89
N MET A 14 -20.18 15.99 -11.20
CA MET A 14 -19.72 15.93 -12.57
C MET A 14 -19.88 14.49 -13.05
N GLU A 15 -20.87 14.27 -13.85
CA GLU A 15 -21.10 12.99 -14.48
C GLU A 15 -20.04 12.76 -15.53
N PHE A 16 -19.24 11.72 -15.34
CA PHE A 16 -18.39 11.20 -16.38
C PHE A 16 -19.25 10.38 -17.34
N ASP A 17 -19.33 10.81 -18.58
CA ASP A 17 -20.02 10.04 -19.63
C ASP A 17 -19.14 8.90 -20.11
N TYR A 18 -19.40 7.70 -19.61
CA TYR A 18 -18.69 6.47 -20.04
C TYR A 18 -19.05 6.05 -21.46
N THR A 19 -20.03 6.69 -22.10
CA THR A 19 -20.42 6.42 -23.48
C THR A 19 -19.66 7.31 -24.47
N ASP A 20 -19.00 8.35 -24.00
CA ASP A 20 -18.16 9.22 -24.81
C ASP A 20 -16.83 8.52 -25.14
N PRO A 21 -16.57 8.17 -26.41
CA PRO A 21 -15.32 7.54 -26.83
C PRO A 21 -14.12 8.52 -26.86
N THR A 22 -14.29 9.79 -26.53
CA THR A 22 -13.18 10.75 -26.50
C THR A 22 -12.16 10.30 -25.47
N PRO A 23 -10.88 10.17 -25.85
CA PRO A 23 -9.87 9.77 -24.88
C PRO A 23 -9.79 10.82 -23.77
N LEU A 24 -9.80 10.34 -22.53
CA LEU A 24 -9.59 11.15 -21.34
C LEU A 24 -8.36 12.04 -21.55
N SER A 25 -8.57 13.33 -21.53
CA SER A 25 -7.46 14.28 -21.53
C SER A 25 -6.57 14.00 -20.32
N ALA A 26 -5.25 13.96 -20.53
CA ALA A 26 -4.29 13.86 -19.44
C ALA A 26 -4.39 15.05 -18.44
N ASN A 27 -5.15 16.07 -18.79
CA ASN A 27 -5.40 17.29 -18.02
C ASN A 27 -6.78 17.27 -17.34
N GLY A 28 -7.16 16.16 -16.71
CA GLY A 28 -8.40 16.09 -15.93
C GLY A 28 -8.42 17.15 -14.81
N GLU A 29 -9.58 17.74 -14.58
CA GLU A 29 -9.82 18.73 -13.50
C GLU A 29 -9.85 18.08 -12.09
N LYS A 30 -9.65 16.78 -12.01
CA LYS A 30 -9.71 16.04 -10.76
C LYS A 30 -8.54 16.34 -9.87
N THR A 31 -8.83 16.68 -8.63
CA THR A 31 -7.81 16.85 -7.60
C THR A 31 -7.07 15.55 -7.34
N VAL A 32 -5.78 15.55 -7.57
CA VAL A 32 -4.90 14.42 -7.20
C VAL A 32 -4.60 14.49 -5.71
N GLN A 33 -5.02 13.48 -4.98
CA GLN A 33 -4.74 13.38 -3.55
C GLN A 33 -3.35 12.77 -3.34
N ILE A 34 -2.42 13.56 -2.84
CA ILE A 34 -1.05 13.10 -2.56
C ILE A 34 -1.00 12.32 -1.24
N ILE A 35 -1.60 12.86 -0.19
CA ILE A 35 -1.69 12.24 1.14
C ILE A 35 -3.11 12.46 1.67
N ARG A 36 -3.66 11.42 2.31
CA ARG A 36 -4.96 11.49 2.97
C ARG A 36 -4.80 11.30 4.48
N LEU A 37 -5.74 11.85 5.24
CA LEU A 37 -5.72 11.75 6.70
C LEU A 37 -5.71 10.31 7.20
N SER A 38 -6.41 9.40 6.51
CA SER A 38 -6.39 7.96 6.83
C SER A 38 -4.99 7.34 6.74
N GLN A 39 -4.18 7.75 5.77
CA GLN A 39 -2.79 7.29 5.68
C GLN A 39 -1.96 7.78 6.89
N VAL A 40 -2.19 9.04 7.30
CA VAL A 40 -1.55 9.59 8.50
C VAL A 40 -1.93 8.80 9.75
N TYR A 41 -3.18 8.38 9.88
CA TYR A 41 -3.62 7.53 10.99
C TYR A 41 -2.92 6.17 11.01
N CYS A 42 -2.78 5.54 9.85
CA CYS A 42 -2.06 4.27 9.73
C CYS A 42 -0.57 4.43 10.10
N TRP A 43 0.09 5.46 9.58
CA TRP A 43 1.50 5.74 9.91
C TRP A 43 1.70 6.09 11.39
N TYR A 44 0.77 6.83 11.98
CA TYR A 44 0.83 7.14 13.41
C TYR A 44 0.76 5.86 14.25
N ALA A 45 -0.19 4.96 13.97
CA ALA A 45 -0.31 3.70 14.66
C ALA A 45 0.95 2.82 14.48
N GLU A 46 1.46 2.74 13.27
CA GLU A 46 2.70 2.03 12.97
C GLU A 46 3.89 2.61 13.76
N ALA A 47 4.05 3.94 13.76
CA ALA A 47 5.15 4.61 14.46
C ALA A 47 5.08 4.41 15.98
N ILE A 48 3.89 4.47 16.58
CA ILE A 48 3.69 4.19 18.00
C ILE A 48 4.06 2.73 18.30
N GLY A 49 3.59 1.76 17.52
CA GLY A 49 3.95 0.36 17.70
C GLY A 49 5.46 0.14 17.60
N ARG A 50 6.11 0.75 16.60
CA ARG A 50 7.58 0.66 16.43
C ARG A 50 8.36 1.33 17.54
N SER A 51 7.78 2.29 18.23
CA SER A 51 8.39 2.87 19.43
C SER A 51 8.28 1.96 20.68
N GLY A 52 7.76 0.75 20.53
CA GLY A 52 7.56 -0.19 21.63
C GLY A 52 6.36 0.14 22.52
N LYS A 53 5.38 0.87 22.00
CA LYS A 53 4.21 1.33 22.77
C LYS A 53 2.90 0.97 22.09
N VAL A 54 1.85 0.90 22.91
CA VAL A 54 0.46 0.88 22.47
C VAL A 54 -0.28 1.99 23.19
N THR A 55 -0.94 2.86 22.46
CA THR A 55 -1.72 3.96 23.03
C THR A 55 -3.16 3.89 22.59
N ALA A 56 -4.09 4.27 23.46
CA ALA A 56 -5.51 4.33 23.13
C ALA A 56 -5.77 5.20 21.88
N LYS A 57 -4.99 6.30 21.73
CA LYS A 57 -5.13 7.18 20.59
C LYS A 57 -4.71 6.52 19.26
N ALA A 58 -3.64 5.73 19.26
CA ALA A 58 -3.20 5.02 18.05
C ALA A 58 -4.24 3.95 17.65
N VAL A 59 -4.75 3.21 18.61
CA VAL A 59 -5.82 2.23 18.40
C VAL A 59 -7.10 2.88 17.89
N GLU A 60 -7.52 4.00 18.48
CA GLU A 60 -8.69 4.78 18.03
C GLU A 60 -8.54 5.19 16.56
N MET A 61 -7.39 5.76 16.19
CA MET A 61 -7.14 6.21 14.83
C MET A 61 -7.18 5.06 13.83
N LEU A 62 -6.61 3.92 14.19
CA LEU A 62 -6.62 2.74 13.34
C LEU A 62 -8.04 2.17 13.18
N ASN A 63 -8.81 2.10 14.26
CA ASN A 63 -10.22 1.71 14.21
C ASN A 63 -11.06 2.67 13.35
N ARG A 64 -10.78 3.96 13.35
CA ARG A 64 -11.48 4.91 12.46
C ARG A 64 -11.29 4.57 10.97
N VAL A 65 -10.08 4.13 10.59
CA VAL A 65 -9.82 3.70 9.20
C VAL A 65 -10.60 2.43 8.90
N ARG A 66 -10.51 1.43 9.78
CA ARG A 66 -11.16 0.14 9.62
C ARG A 66 -12.69 0.26 9.61
N ASN A 67 -13.27 0.92 10.61
CA ASN A 67 -14.72 1.10 10.72
C ASN A 67 -15.33 1.79 9.48
N ARG A 68 -14.59 2.77 8.91
CA ARG A 68 -15.02 3.39 7.67
C ARG A 68 -15.00 2.40 6.50
N ALA A 69 -14.01 1.52 6.43
CA ALA A 69 -13.91 0.52 5.37
C ALA A 69 -14.98 -0.57 5.50
N ASP A 70 -15.26 -0.99 6.73
CA ASP A 70 -16.28 -2.00 7.03
C ASP A 70 -17.71 -1.46 6.92
N GLY A 71 -17.89 -0.14 6.98
CA GLY A 71 -19.21 0.50 7.00
C GLY A 71 -19.91 0.43 8.36
N GLU A 72 -19.25 -0.07 9.40
CA GLU A 72 -19.75 -0.24 10.75
C GLU A 72 -18.65 -0.08 11.78
N ALA A 73 -19.03 0.01 13.06
CA ALA A 73 -18.10 0.13 14.19
C ALA A 73 -17.56 -1.24 14.63
N SER A 74 -16.76 -1.88 13.78
CA SER A 74 -16.17 -3.20 14.05
C SER A 74 -15.15 -3.19 15.20
N ASN A 75 -14.41 -2.08 15.35
CA ASN A 75 -13.43 -1.84 16.42
C ASN A 75 -12.51 -3.05 16.70
N ILE A 76 -11.98 -3.66 15.65
CA ILE A 76 -11.20 -4.90 15.74
C ILE A 76 -9.85 -4.73 16.44
N TYR A 77 -9.34 -3.51 16.53
CA TYR A 77 -8.08 -3.21 17.21
C TYR A 77 -8.32 -2.77 18.65
N SER A 78 -7.47 -3.24 19.57
CA SER A 78 -7.59 -2.93 21.00
C SER A 78 -6.25 -2.60 21.63
N THR A 79 -6.27 -1.98 22.81
CA THR A 79 -5.06 -1.67 23.59
C THR A 79 -4.38 -2.90 24.19
N SER A 80 -4.97 -4.08 24.08
CA SER A 80 -4.37 -5.36 24.49
C SER A 80 -3.38 -5.92 23.46
N MET A 81 -3.27 -5.30 22.27
CA MET A 81 -2.27 -5.67 21.27
C MET A 81 -0.86 -5.45 21.79
N THR A 82 0.10 -6.25 21.29
CA THR A 82 1.52 -5.92 21.49
C THR A 82 1.92 -4.75 20.58
N PRO A 83 3.02 -4.05 20.90
CA PRO A 83 3.54 -3.00 20.03
C PRO A 83 3.80 -3.48 18.60
N GLU A 84 4.32 -4.69 18.43
CA GLU A 84 4.59 -5.29 17.12
C GLU A 84 3.29 -5.54 16.34
N GLN A 85 2.24 -6.02 17.04
CA GLN A 85 0.92 -6.21 16.42
C GLN A 85 0.31 -4.89 15.98
N LEU A 86 0.45 -3.83 16.77
CA LEU A 86 -0.03 -2.51 16.40
C LEU A 86 0.74 -1.96 15.18
N ALA A 87 2.06 -2.12 15.16
CA ALA A 87 2.89 -1.71 14.03
C ALA A 87 2.51 -2.44 12.74
N GLU A 88 2.32 -3.75 12.83
CA GLU A 88 1.91 -4.58 11.69
C GLU A 88 0.49 -4.22 11.21
N ALA A 89 -0.43 -3.98 12.12
CA ALA A 89 -1.79 -3.55 11.79
C ALA A 89 -1.77 -2.20 11.06
N GLY A 90 -1.00 -1.22 11.55
CA GLY A 90 -0.84 0.07 10.87
C GLY A 90 -0.26 -0.06 9.46
N TYR A 91 0.75 -0.90 9.28
CA TYR A 91 1.34 -1.22 7.99
C TYR A 91 0.32 -1.86 7.03
N ASN A 92 -0.48 -2.81 7.51
CA ASN A 92 -1.46 -3.51 6.68
C ASN A 92 -2.63 -2.61 6.31
N GLU A 93 -3.21 -1.86 7.28
CA GLU A 93 -4.28 -0.89 7.01
C GLU A 93 -3.85 0.17 5.99
N HIS A 94 -2.60 0.66 6.09
CA HIS A 94 -2.07 1.58 5.10
C HIS A 94 -2.08 0.95 3.70
N GLY A 95 -1.65 -0.31 3.58
CA GLY A 95 -1.67 -1.03 2.31
C GLY A 95 -3.06 -1.14 1.69
N TRP A 96 -4.07 -1.48 2.49
CA TRP A 96 -5.46 -1.57 2.03
C TRP A 96 -6.05 -0.20 1.70
N GLU A 97 -5.73 0.82 2.51
CA GLU A 97 -6.20 2.19 2.30
C GLU A 97 -5.72 2.80 0.99
N ILE A 98 -4.51 2.47 0.54
CA ILE A 98 -3.93 2.97 -0.70
C ILE A 98 -4.11 2.03 -1.90
N ALA A 99 -4.73 0.86 -1.71
CA ALA A 99 -4.98 -0.07 -2.79
C ALA A 99 -5.77 0.58 -3.93
N GLY A 100 -5.31 0.39 -5.17
CA GLY A 100 -5.91 1.01 -6.34
C GLY A 100 -5.60 2.48 -6.56
N TYR A 101 -4.72 3.08 -5.75
CA TYR A 101 -4.27 4.45 -5.93
C TYR A 101 -3.13 4.50 -6.96
N TYR A 102 -3.41 5.05 -8.13
CA TYR A 102 -2.50 4.95 -9.28
C TYR A 102 -1.13 5.62 -9.05
N TRP A 103 -1.13 6.87 -8.59
CA TRP A 103 0.13 7.62 -8.44
C TRP A 103 0.71 7.54 -7.03
N ALA A 104 -0.04 7.99 -6.03
CA ALA A 104 0.47 8.09 -4.67
C ALA A 104 0.50 6.72 -3.97
N GLY A 105 -0.50 5.87 -4.23
CA GLY A 105 -0.63 4.58 -3.56
C GLY A 105 0.48 3.60 -3.93
N LEU A 106 0.74 3.43 -5.21
CA LEU A 106 1.79 2.51 -5.69
C LEU A 106 3.18 2.94 -5.21
N ALA A 107 3.51 4.23 -5.33
CA ALA A 107 4.77 4.75 -4.86
C ALA A 107 4.92 4.65 -3.33
N SER A 108 3.85 4.90 -2.58
CA SER A 108 3.86 4.78 -1.12
C SER A 108 4.05 3.33 -0.67
N ARG A 109 3.36 2.37 -1.29
CA ARG A 109 3.51 0.96 -0.92
C ARG A 109 4.88 0.40 -1.28
N ALA A 110 5.45 0.77 -2.41
CA ALA A 110 6.81 0.40 -2.77
C ALA A 110 7.83 0.92 -1.73
N ARG A 111 7.68 2.17 -1.31
CA ARG A 111 8.51 2.75 -0.23
C ARG A 111 8.31 2.04 1.10
N ASP A 112 7.08 1.67 1.45
CA ASP A 112 6.80 0.90 2.66
C ASP A 112 7.49 -0.46 2.62
N MET A 113 7.40 -1.17 1.52
CA MET A 113 8.08 -2.45 1.36
C MET A 113 9.60 -2.31 1.44
N PHE A 114 10.16 -1.23 0.86
CA PHE A 114 11.58 -0.94 0.92
C PHE A 114 12.05 -0.67 2.36
N ARG A 115 11.49 0.33 3.03
CA ARG A 115 11.89 0.72 4.40
C ARG A 115 11.66 -0.38 5.43
N MET A 116 10.78 -1.35 5.13
CA MET A 116 10.43 -2.46 5.99
C MET A 116 11.15 -3.75 5.64
N TYR A 117 12.01 -3.73 4.63
CA TYR A 117 12.70 -4.91 4.10
C TYR A 117 11.73 -6.05 3.72
N ARG A 118 10.54 -5.69 3.17
CA ARG A 118 9.46 -6.63 2.87
C ARG A 118 9.52 -7.21 1.46
N TYR A 119 10.36 -6.68 0.57
CA TYR A 119 10.43 -7.14 -0.82
C TYR A 119 10.80 -8.62 -0.94
N LYS A 120 11.82 -9.05 -0.19
CA LYS A 120 12.23 -10.47 -0.18
C LYS A 120 11.09 -11.38 0.28
N LYS A 121 10.48 -11.06 1.43
CA LYS A 121 9.35 -11.82 1.96
C LYS A 121 8.18 -11.87 0.97
N HIS A 122 7.90 -10.77 0.31
CA HIS A 122 6.83 -10.70 -0.69
C HIS A 122 7.17 -11.50 -1.95
N PHE A 123 8.43 -11.45 -2.39
CA PHE A 123 8.91 -12.26 -3.51
C PHE A 123 8.79 -13.76 -3.21
N GLU A 124 9.26 -14.20 -2.05
CA GLU A 124 9.17 -15.60 -1.62
C GLU A 124 7.72 -16.08 -1.52
N PHE A 125 6.85 -15.29 -0.90
CA PHE A 125 5.42 -15.57 -0.85
C PHE A 125 4.81 -15.76 -2.25
N ARG A 126 5.10 -14.86 -3.18
CA ARG A 126 4.60 -14.98 -4.55
C ARG A 126 5.23 -16.13 -5.33
N LYS A 127 6.46 -16.50 -5.00
CA LYS A 127 7.15 -17.67 -5.59
C LYS A 127 6.52 -18.98 -5.12
N GLU A 128 6.13 -19.08 -3.86
CA GLU A 128 5.39 -20.21 -3.32
C GLU A 128 4.00 -20.33 -3.94
N ASN A 129 3.46 -19.22 -4.41
CA ASN A 129 2.14 -19.10 -5.03
C ASN A 129 1.04 -19.80 -4.22
N PRO A 130 0.84 -19.45 -2.95
CA PRO A 130 -0.21 -20.04 -2.14
C PRO A 130 -1.58 -19.66 -2.67
N GLU A 131 -2.58 -20.44 -2.29
CA GLU A 131 -3.96 -20.03 -2.50
C GLU A 131 -4.29 -18.84 -1.58
N ILE A 132 -4.84 -17.79 -2.17
CA ILE A 132 -5.30 -16.61 -1.43
C ILE A 132 -6.81 -16.48 -1.56
N GLU A 133 -7.45 -16.05 -0.49
CA GLU A 133 -8.88 -15.75 -0.52
C GLU A 133 -9.12 -14.46 -1.31
N VAL A 134 -9.78 -14.58 -2.46
CA VAL A 134 -10.09 -13.44 -3.35
C VAL A 134 -11.52 -12.91 -3.18
N ALA A 135 -12.37 -13.70 -2.57
CA ALA A 135 -13.72 -13.35 -2.12
C ALA A 135 -14.13 -14.34 -1.02
N PRO A 136 -15.12 -14.05 -0.18
CA PRO A 136 -15.53 -14.93 0.92
C PRO A 136 -15.69 -16.38 0.47
N GLY A 137 -14.84 -17.27 0.99
CA GLY A 137 -14.83 -18.71 0.66
C GLY A 137 -14.26 -19.06 -0.71
N ILE A 138 -13.76 -18.10 -1.49
CA ILE A 138 -13.18 -18.35 -2.82
C ILE A 138 -11.67 -18.17 -2.78
N PHE A 139 -10.94 -19.27 -2.93
CA PHE A 139 -9.49 -19.29 -2.95
C PHE A 139 -8.95 -19.48 -4.37
N ARG A 140 -7.90 -18.76 -4.70
CA ARG A 140 -7.22 -18.87 -6.00
C ARG A 140 -5.72 -18.67 -5.87
N LYS A 141 -4.98 -19.34 -6.74
CA LYS A 141 -3.56 -19.05 -7.00
C LYS A 141 -3.42 -17.94 -8.02
N GLU A 142 -2.31 -17.22 -8.00
CA GLU A 142 -1.97 -16.31 -9.11
C GLU A 142 -1.79 -17.12 -10.40
N ALA A 143 -2.26 -16.57 -11.52
CA ALA A 143 -2.18 -17.24 -12.83
C ALA A 143 -0.73 -17.42 -13.28
N VAL A 144 0.17 -16.52 -12.87
CA VAL A 144 1.59 -16.56 -13.19
C VAL A 144 2.39 -16.47 -11.89
N ALA A 145 3.04 -17.57 -11.52
CA ALA A 145 3.94 -17.59 -10.38
C ALA A 145 5.22 -16.80 -10.66
N VAL A 146 5.74 -16.13 -9.64
CA VAL A 146 7.05 -15.48 -9.71
C VAL A 146 8.13 -16.56 -9.79
N SER A 147 9.07 -16.41 -10.71
CA SER A 147 10.20 -17.33 -10.89
C SER A 147 11.53 -16.62 -10.60
N GLY A 148 12.59 -17.40 -10.43
CA GLY A 148 13.95 -16.90 -10.23
C GLY A 148 14.40 -16.98 -8.78
N THR A 149 15.51 -16.29 -8.48
CA THR A 149 16.14 -16.22 -7.16
C THR A 149 16.16 -14.76 -6.70
N TRP A 150 15.90 -14.56 -5.43
CA TRP A 150 16.02 -13.23 -4.82
C TRP A 150 17.50 -12.78 -4.84
N ASP A 151 17.70 -11.51 -5.15
CA ASP A 151 18.99 -10.84 -5.13
C ASP A 151 18.83 -9.49 -4.43
N ASP A 152 19.51 -9.33 -3.30
CA ASP A 152 19.42 -8.11 -2.48
C ASP A 152 19.93 -6.86 -3.24
N SER A 153 20.85 -7.03 -4.19
CA SER A 153 21.35 -5.92 -5.01
C SER A 153 20.26 -5.24 -5.83
N ARG A 154 19.20 -5.99 -6.18
CA ARG A 154 18.06 -5.50 -6.96
C ARG A 154 17.12 -4.55 -6.17
N MET A 155 17.31 -4.42 -4.88
CA MET A 155 16.60 -3.42 -4.07
C MET A 155 17.06 -1.99 -4.36
N TYR A 156 18.23 -1.84 -4.94
CA TYR A 156 18.83 -0.54 -5.21
C TYR A 156 18.95 -0.32 -6.72
N SER A 157 18.78 0.93 -7.14
CA SER A 157 19.15 1.29 -8.51
C SER A 157 20.66 1.20 -8.67
N PRO A 158 21.16 0.63 -9.77
CA PRO A 158 22.58 0.62 -10.04
C PRO A 158 23.11 2.05 -10.18
N TYR A 159 24.35 2.26 -9.84
CA TYR A 159 25.00 3.53 -10.15
C TYR A 159 25.02 3.76 -11.66
N PRO A 160 24.87 5.01 -12.12
CA PRO A 160 25.03 5.32 -13.53
C PRO A 160 26.38 4.78 -14.04
N TYR A 161 26.35 4.18 -15.22
CA TYR A 161 27.54 3.53 -15.79
C TYR A 161 28.74 4.47 -15.90
N GLU A 162 28.48 5.71 -16.29
CA GLU A 162 29.51 6.76 -16.41
C GLU A 162 30.17 7.07 -15.07
N ASP A 163 29.37 7.17 -13.99
CA ASP A 163 29.89 7.42 -12.65
C ASP A 163 30.73 6.23 -12.14
N ALA A 164 30.31 5.01 -12.44
CA ALA A 164 31.02 3.79 -12.05
C ALA A 164 32.37 3.66 -12.77
N ILE A 165 32.48 4.14 -14.03
CA ILE A 165 33.76 4.18 -14.76
C ILE A 165 34.71 5.21 -14.15
N LEU A 166 34.20 6.39 -13.81
CA LEU A 166 35.03 7.48 -13.28
C LEU A 166 35.45 7.25 -11.82
N ASN A 167 34.69 6.46 -11.08
CA ASN A 167 34.98 6.17 -9.68
C ASN A 167 35.03 4.65 -9.42
N PRO A 168 36.23 4.03 -9.45
CA PRO A 168 36.39 2.58 -9.26
C PRO A 168 35.98 2.09 -7.85
N ASN A 169 35.68 3.01 -6.89
CA ASN A 169 35.16 2.65 -5.59
C ASN A 169 33.63 2.42 -5.58
N LEU A 170 32.91 2.82 -6.65
CA LEU A 170 31.50 2.52 -6.86
C LEU A 170 31.34 1.10 -7.41
N LYS A 171 31.79 0.11 -6.67
CA LYS A 171 31.56 -1.31 -7.00
C LYS A 171 30.17 -1.72 -6.52
N GLN A 172 29.42 -2.35 -7.40
CA GLN A 172 28.17 -3.04 -7.07
C GLN A 172 28.45 -4.47 -6.63
#